data_81c623fd53524ae0c8b2ec15bd71c173
#
_entry.id   81c623fd53524ae0c8b2ec15bd71c173
#
_cell.length_a   1.000
_cell.length_b   1.000
_cell.length_c   1.000
_cell.angle_alpha   90.00
_cell.angle_beta   90.00
_cell.angle_gamma   90.00
#
_symmetry.space_group_name_H-M   'P 1'
#
loop_
_entity.id
_entity.type
_entity.pdbx_description
1 polymer ?
#
loop_
_entity_poly.entity_id
_entity_poly.type
_entity_poly.pdbx_seq_one_letter_code
_entity_poly.pdbx_strand_id
1 'polypeptide(L)'
;ESFGEPQEIPFFRAEDDSIYVGVTVGHPALSADDKMLVFASDANGGKGDRDLWVSSYDEEKQRWGAPTNLDLNTKGKEMYPFIHNDGTLYFASNGHIGMGGLDIFMAESQGPGKWGNVTNMRSPINSSLDDFHIIFEKENEKGYFSSNREDGKGSDDIYSFILPALKFTLCGTVSDYKTKQV
;
A
#
# COMPACT_ATOMS: atom_id res chain seq x y z
N GLU A 1 7.17 29.43 12.52
CA GLU A 1 7.97 28.51 11.68
C GLU A 1 7.37 28.50 10.29
N SER A 2 8.22 28.61 9.26
CA SER A 2 7.81 28.52 7.85
C SER A 2 8.33 27.20 7.25
N PHE A 3 7.59 26.65 6.30
CA PHE A 3 8.10 25.51 5.53
C PHE A 3 9.31 25.93 4.71
N GLY A 4 10.28 25.00 4.54
CA GLY A 4 11.37 25.15 3.59
C GLY A 4 10.89 25.08 2.13
N GLU A 5 11.74 25.47 1.20
CA GLU A 5 11.44 25.34 -0.22
C GLU A 5 11.36 23.86 -0.63
N PRO A 6 10.33 23.44 -1.41
CA PRO A 6 10.22 22.09 -1.88
C PRO A 6 11.42 21.70 -2.75
N GLN A 7 11.91 20.48 -2.57
CA GLN A 7 13.02 19.94 -3.37
C GLN A 7 12.56 18.68 -4.11
N GLU A 8 12.91 18.58 -5.37
CA GLU A 8 12.65 17.39 -6.18
C GLU A 8 13.55 16.24 -5.77
N ILE A 9 12.98 15.03 -5.68
CA ILE A 9 13.72 13.79 -5.50
C ILE A 9 13.93 13.15 -6.88
N PRO A 10 15.16 13.13 -7.42
CA PRO A 10 15.42 12.72 -8.81
C PRO A 10 15.53 11.20 -8.94
N PHE A 11 14.45 10.45 -8.72
CA PHE A 11 14.47 8.99 -8.74
C PHE A 11 14.89 8.35 -10.07
N PHE A 12 14.49 8.94 -11.18
CA PHE A 12 14.72 8.40 -12.53
C PHE A 12 15.51 9.35 -13.42
N ARG A 13 16.52 10.00 -12.85
CA ARG A 13 17.49 10.77 -13.65
C ARG A 13 18.66 9.87 -14.05
N ALA A 14 19.09 10.00 -15.30
CA ALA A 14 20.36 9.43 -15.72
C ALA A 14 21.54 10.16 -15.07
N GLU A 15 22.68 9.49 -14.95
CA GLU A 15 23.91 10.09 -14.38
C GLU A 15 24.39 11.36 -15.11
N ASP A 16 23.97 11.54 -16.38
CA ASP A 16 24.31 12.69 -17.24
C ASP A 16 23.28 13.83 -17.20
N ASP A 17 22.38 13.87 -16.17
CA ASP A 17 21.28 14.83 -16.05
C ASP A 17 20.27 14.82 -17.21
N SER A 18 20.32 13.82 -18.11
CA SER A 18 19.29 13.65 -19.11
C SER A 18 17.97 13.28 -18.42
N ILE A 19 16.94 14.12 -18.65
CA ILE A 19 15.61 13.93 -18.10
C ILE A 19 14.98 12.75 -18.85
N TYR A 20 14.48 11.74 -18.11
CA TYR A 20 13.53 10.80 -18.66
C TYR A 20 12.23 11.56 -18.97
N VAL A 21 12.15 12.10 -20.18
CA VAL A 21 10.98 12.87 -20.63
C VAL A 21 9.76 11.95 -20.63
N GLY A 22 8.72 12.35 -19.90
CA GLY A 22 7.43 11.67 -19.89
C GLY A 22 7.22 10.65 -18.77
N VAL A 23 8.18 10.45 -17.87
CA VAL A 23 7.97 9.58 -16.67
C VAL A 23 7.15 10.33 -15.62
N THR A 24 6.08 9.70 -15.17
CA THR A 24 5.24 10.18 -14.05
C THR A 24 5.65 9.50 -12.75
N VAL A 25 5.88 10.29 -11.71
CA VAL A 25 6.09 9.80 -10.34
C VAL A 25 5.05 10.44 -9.44
N GLY A 26 4.34 9.63 -8.64
CA GLY A 26 3.31 10.17 -7.77
C GLY A 26 2.84 9.17 -6.71
N HIS A 27 1.82 9.56 -5.95
CA HIS A 27 1.23 8.76 -4.87
C HIS A 27 2.28 8.27 -3.85
N PRO A 28 3.06 9.17 -3.21
CA PRO A 28 4.08 8.75 -2.26
C PRO A 28 3.46 8.21 -0.96
N ALA A 29 4.04 7.13 -0.43
CA ALA A 29 3.73 6.58 0.88
C ALA A 29 5.03 6.29 1.64
N LEU A 30 5.15 6.85 2.83
CA LEU A 30 6.33 6.73 3.68
C LEU A 30 6.10 5.65 4.74
N SER A 31 7.13 4.84 5.03
CA SER A 31 7.08 3.89 6.15
C SER A 31 7.10 4.61 7.50
N ALA A 32 6.62 3.92 8.55
CA ALA A 32 6.52 4.48 9.90
C ALA A 32 7.87 4.89 10.51
N ASP A 33 8.97 4.35 10.02
CA ASP A 33 10.35 4.67 10.42
C ASP A 33 11.01 5.74 9.53
N ASP A 34 10.26 6.31 8.58
CA ASP A 34 10.71 7.31 7.61
C ASP A 34 11.87 6.85 6.68
N LYS A 35 12.13 5.53 6.60
CA LYS A 35 13.28 4.99 5.84
C LYS A 35 12.94 4.34 4.51
N MET A 36 11.67 4.14 4.22
CA MET A 36 11.22 3.60 2.94
C MET A 36 10.13 4.48 2.35
N LEU A 37 10.26 4.79 1.06
CA LEU A 37 9.28 5.51 0.29
C LEU A 37 8.78 4.61 -0.84
N VAL A 38 7.49 4.27 -0.81
CA VAL A 38 6.79 3.58 -1.91
C VAL A 38 6.02 4.60 -2.71
N PHE A 39 6.04 4.49 -4.02
CA PHE A 39 5.35 5.40 -4.93
C PHE A 39 4.95 4.71 -6.23
N ALA A 40 4.05 5.31 -6.98
CA ALA A 40 3.62 4.82 -8.28
C ALA A 40 4.36 5.55 -9.41
N SER A 41 4.79 4.80 -10.44
CA SER A 41 5.43 5.38 -11.63
C SER A 41 5.21 4.51 -12.88
N ASP A 42 5.19 5.16 -14.04
CA ASP A 42 5.21 4.55 -15.37
C ASP A 42 6.63 4.46 -15.96
N ALA A 43 7.65 4.50 -15.10
CA ALA A 43 9.05 4.43 -15.50
C ALA A 43 9.39 3.14 -16.24
N ASN A 44 10.33 3.22 -17.17
CA ASN A 44 10.84 2.07 -17.90
C ASN A 44 11.42 1.01 -16.94
N GLY A 45 11.18 -0.26 -17.24
CA GLY A 45 11.59 -1.39 -16.38
C GLY A 45 10.49 -1.86 -15.44
N GLY A 46 9.31 -1.27 -15.50
CA GLY A 46 8.10 -1.75 -14.86
C GLY A 46 7.48 -2.96 -15.58
N LYS A 47 6.40 -3.49 -15.01
CA LYS A 47 5.67 -4.65 -15.56
C LYS A 47 4.41 -4.24 -16.32
N GLY A 48 3.81 -3.12 -15.93
CA GLY A 48 2.51 -2.65 -16.42
C GLY A 48 2.47 -1.19 -16.82
N ASP A 49 1.26 -0.65 -16.90
CA ASP A 49 1.01 0.75 -17.26
C ASP A 49 1.52 1.71 -16.17
N ARG A 50 1.38 1.31 -14.90
CA ARG A 50 1.86 2.05 -13.73
C ARG A 50 2.13 1.08 -12.61
N ASP A 51 3.34 1.09 -12.12
CA ASP A 51 3.86 0.16 -11.14
C ASP A 51 4.17 0.84 -9.82
N LEU A 52 4.20 0.07 -8.73
CA LEU A 52 4.75 0.49 -7.45
C LEU A 52 6.26 0.27 -7.42
N TRP A 53 6.95 1.28 -6.95
CA TRP A 53 8.39 1.30 -6.77
C TRP A 53 8.72 1.62 -5.32
N VAL A 54 9.82 1.10 -4.82
CA VAL A 54 10.32 1.38 -3.48
C VAL A 54 11.73 1.95 -3.53
N SER A 55 11.97 2.98 -2.74
CA SER A 55 13.30 3.51 -2.46
C SER A 55 13.58 3.50 -0.97
N SER A 56 14.81 3.18 -0.57
CA SER A 56 15.27 3.24 0.81
C SER A 56 16.14 4.47 1.02
N TYR A 57 16.00 5.10 2.19
CA TYR A 57 16.82 6.24 2.58
C TYR A 57 18.19 5.78 3.07
N ASP A 58 19.25 6.31 2.46
CA ASP A 58 20.64 6.08 2.85
C ASP A 58 21.06 7.16 3.87
N GLU A 59 21.10 6.80 5.14
CA GLU A 59 21.43 7.71 6.24
C GLU A 59 22.86 8.23 6.16
N GLU A 60 23.81 7.46 5.63
CA GLU A 60 25.20 7.90 5.48
C GLU A 60 25.32 8.95 4.38
N LYS A 61 24.62 8.77 3.28
CA LYS A 61 24.63 9.70 2.13
C LYS A 61 23.55 10.78 2.22
N GLN A 62 22.65 10.70 3.21
CA GLN A 62 21.53 11.64 3.40
C GLN A 62 20.68 11.82 2.13
N ARG A 63 20.38 10.69 1.46
CA ARG A 63 19.60 10.70 0.22
C ARG A 63 18.83 9.40 0.02
N TRP A 64 17.79 9.47 -0.78
CA TRP A 64 17.08 8.30 -1.27
C TRP A 64 17.94 7.51 -2.26
N GLY A 65 17.89 6.17 -2.15
CA GLY A 65 18.55 5.26 -3.06
C GLY A 65 17.82 5.12 -4.40
N ALA A 66 18.43 4.37 -5.31
CA ALA A 66 17.78 4.04 -6.59
C ALA A 66 16.51 3.22 -6.34
N PRO A 67 15.37 3.56 -7.00
CA PRO A 67 14.13 2.82 -6.83
C PRO A 67 14.21 1.42 -7.41
N THR A 68 13.50 0.50 -6.76
CA THR A 68 13.35 -0.89 -7.21
C THR A 68 11.87 -1.16 -7.51
N ASN A 69 11.57 -1.78 -8.65
CA ASN A 69 10.22 -2.20 -9.00
C ASN A 69 9.75 -3.33 -8.08
N LEU A 70 8.52 -3.27 -7.57
CA LEU A 70 8.01 -4.29 -6.67
C LEU A 70 7.58 -5.55 -7.43
N ASP A 71 7.89 -6.71 -6.85
CA ASP A 71 7.55 -8.01 -7.46
C ASP A 71 6.04 -8.26 -7.55
N LEU A 72 5.25 -7.61 -6.69
CA LEU A 72 3.80 -7.70 -6.69
C LEU A 72 3.11 -7.00 -7.88
N ASN A 73 3.81 -6.15 -8.62
CA ASN A 73 3.24 -5.45 -9.76
C ASN A 73 2.78 -6.42 -10.87
N THR A 74 1.77 -6.01 -11.62
CA THR A 74 1.14 -6.79 -12.70
C THR A 74 1.35 -6.10 -14.07
N LYS A 75 0.60 -6.53 -15.09
CA LYS A 75 0.53 -5.83 -16.38
C LYS A 75 -0.48 -4.67 -16.38
N GLY A 76 -1.25 -4.52 -15.32
CA GLY A 76 -2.21 -3.44 -15.14
C GLY A 76 -1.58 -2.22 -14.50
N LYS A 77 -2.34 -1.59 -13.63
CA LYS A 77 -1.92 -0.43 -12.84
C LYS A 77 -1.92 -0.79 -11.37
N GLU A 78 -0.84 -0.48 -10.69
CA GLU A 78 -0.73 -0.48 -9.23
C GLU A 78 -0.50 0.94 -8.77
N MET A 79 -1.39 1.47 -7.92
CA MET A 79 -1.41 2.87 -7.53
C MET A 79 -1.85 3.05 -6.07
N TYR A 80 -1.74 4.28 -5.57
CA TYR A 80 -2.20 4.70 -4.25
C TYR A 80 -1.69 3.80 -3.11
N PRO A 81 -0.36 3.62 -3.00
CA PRO A 81 0.20 2.83 -1.90
C PRO A 81 -0.04 3.52 -0.56
N PHE A 82 -0.22 2.71 0.48
CA PHE A 82 -0.23 3.12 1.88
C PHE A 82 0.50 2.05 2.70
N ILE A 83 1.51 2.45 3.47
CA ILE A 83 2.25 1.55 4.36
C ILE A 83 1.69 1.70 5.76
N HIS A 84 1.06 0.65 6.26
CA HIS A 84 0.54 0.59 7.61
C HIS A 84 1.66 0.43 8.66
N ASN A 85 1.41 0.79 9.92
CA ASN A 85 2.41 0.75 10.99
C ASN A 85 2.99 -0.65 11.27
N ASP A 86 2.28 -1.72 10.96
CA ASP A 86 2.76 -3.10 11.05
C ASP A 86 3.57 -3.56 9.84
N GLY A 87 3.79 -2.66 8.87
CA GLY A 87 4.52 -2.90 7.64
C GLY A 87 3.68 -3.45 6.48
N THR A 88 2.39 -3.72 6.67
CA THR A 88 1.49 -4.13 5.58
C THR A 88 1.37 -3.02 4.54
N LEU A 89 1.53 -3.36 3.27
CA LEU A 89 1.33 -2.46 2.15
C LEU A 89 -0.09 -2.62 1.61
N TYR A 90 -0.83 -1.53 1.57
CA TYR A 90 -2.12 -1.44 0.88
C TYR A 90 -1.93 -0.67 -0.42
N PHE A 91 -2.64 -1.08 -1.47
CA PHE A 91 -2.58 -0.42 -2.78
C PHE A 91 -3.82 -0.72 -3.60
N ALA A 92 -4.08 0.07 -4.62
CA ALA A 92 -5.13 -0.20 -5.59
C ALA A 92 -4.55 -0.79 -6.87
N SER A 93 -5.21 -1.80 -7.44
CA SER A 93 -4.81 -2.44 -8.69
C SER A 93 -6.02 -2.84 -9.55
N ASN A 94 -5.83 -2.75 -10.87
CA ASN A 94 -6.73 -3.35 -11.85
C ASN A 94 -6.10 -4.53 -12.60
N GLY A 95 -4.90 -4.94 -12.21
CA GLY A 95 -4.19 -6.06 -12.82
C GLY A 95 -4.26 -7.36 -12.01
N HIS A 96 -4.44 -7.28 -10.70
CA HIS A 96 -4.77 -8.43 -9.85
C HIS A 96 -6.23 -8.83 -10.02
N ILE A 97 -6.55 -10.11 -9.68
CA ILE A 97 -7.95 -10.59 -9.75
C ILE A 97 -8.77 -9.85 -8.70
N GLY A 98 -9.69 -9.02 -9.19
CA GLY A 98 -10.51 -8.11 -8.40
C GLY A 98 -12.01 -8.35 -8.55
N MET A 99 -12.80 -7.38 -8.12
CA MET A 99 -14.26 -7.36 -8.17
C MET A 99 -14.77 -6.30 -9.14
N GLY A 100 -13.97 -5.25 -9.37
CA GLY A 100 -14.33 -4.07 -10.15
C GLY A 100 -13.23 -3.61 -11.10
N GLY A 101 -13.08 -2.30 -11.21
CA GLY A 101 -11.99 -1.65 -11.94
C GLY A 101 -10.71 -1.64 -11.13
N LEU A 102 -10.48 -0.57 -10.36
CA LEU A 102 -9.46 -0.56 -9.31
C LEU A 102 -10.03 -1.20 -8.05
N ASP A 103 -9.37 -2.19 -7.53
CA ASP A 103 -9.67 -2.81 -6.23
C ASP A 103 -8.52 -2.58 -5.25
N ILE A 104 -8.83 -2.48 -3.96
CA ILE A 104 -7.84 -2.37 -2.89
C ILE A 104 -7.34 -3.76 -2.50
N PHE A 105 -6.03 -3.90 -2.50
CA PHE A 105 -5.30 -5.09 -2.07
C PHE A 105 -4.43 -4.78 -0.86
N MET A 106 -4.11 -5.80 -0.10
CA MET A 106 -3.07 -5.76 0.91
C MET A 106 -1.99 -6.79 0.60
N ALA A 107 -0.75 -6.47 0.96
CA ALA A 107 0.41 -7.35 0.85
C ALA A 107 1.18 -7.37 2.17
N GLU A 108 1.48 -8.57 2.67
CA GLU A 108 2.21 -8.75 3.92
C GLU A 108 3.67 -8.37 3.75
N SER A 109 4.25 -7.70 4.76
CA SER A 109 5.68 -7.43 4.79
C SER A 109 6.47 -8.72 4.90
N GLN A 110 7.48 -8.88 4.04
CA GLN A 110 8.44 -9.98 4.05
C GLN A 110 9.85 -9.51 4.40
N GLY A 111 9.95 -8.30 4.93
CA GLY A 111 11.19 -7.63 5.25
C GLY A 111 11.32 -6.27 4.54
N PRO A 112 12.38 -5.51 4.80
CA PRO A 112 12.55 -4.17 4.25
C PRO A 112 12.43 -4.14 2.72
N GLY A 113 11.51 -3.34 2.20
CA GLY A 113 11.29 -3.15 0.77
C GLY A 113 10.71 -4.36 0.03
N LYS A 114 10.19 -5.36 0.75
CA LYS A 114 9.61 -6.58 0.14
C LYS A 114 8.26 -6.89 0.72
N TRP A 115 7.32 -7.18 -0.17
CA TRP A 115 5.95 -7.57 0.17
C TRP A 115 5.53 -8.77 -0.66
N GLY A 116 4.64 -9.58 -0.09
CA GLY A 116 4.07 -10.76 -0.73
C GLY A 116 2.70 -11.10 -0.19
N ASN A 117 2.18 -12.29 -0.52
CA ASN A 117 0.85 -12.74 -0.10
C ASN A 117 -0.24 -11.70 -0.41
N VAL A 118 -0.27 -11.21 -1.67
CA VAL A 118 -1.25 -10.21 -2.11
C VAL A 118 -2.65 -10.75 -1.97
N THR A 119 -3.49 -10.05 -1.21
CA THR A 119 -4.87 -10.43 -0.90
C THR A 119 -5.82 -9.29 -1.24
N ASN A 120 -6.88 -9.58 -2.00
CA ASN A 120 -7.97 -8.63 -2.25
C ASN A 120 -8.77 -8.40 -0.97
N MET A 121 -9.04 -7.14 -0.60
CA MET A 121 -9.79 -6.82 0.61
C MET A 121 -11.27 -7.19 0.54
N ARG A 122 -11.76 -7.49 -0.64
CA ARG A 122 -13.15 -7.94 -0.90
C ARG A 122 -14.21 -6.97 -0.39
N SER A 123 -15.49 -7.34 -0.58
CA SER A 123 -16.61 -6.62 0.02
C SER A 123 -16.55 -6.70 1.55
N PRO A 124 -16.89 -5.60 2.27
CA PRO A 124 -17.51 -4.37 1.77
C PRO A 124 -16.51 -3.26 1.35
N ILE A 125 -15.20 -3.50 1.43
CA ILE A 125 -14.20 -2.51 1.03
C ILE A 125 -14.23 -2.35 -0.49
N ASN A 126 -14.08 -3.44 -1.24
CA ASN A 126 -14.17 -3.43 -2.69
C ASN A 126 -15.58 -3.65 -3.19
N SER A 127 -15.91 -3.00 -4.29
CA SER A 127 -17.19 -3.04 -5.00
C SER A 127 -17.02 -3.54 -6.43
N SER A 128 -18.04 -3.40 -7.28
CA SER A 128 -17.96 -3.67 -8.71
C SER A 128 -17.39 -2.51 -9.54
N LEU A 129 -17.02 -1.40 -8.91
CA LEU A 129 -16.47 -0.20 -9.54
C LEU A 129 -15.04 0.06 -9.04
N ASP A 130 -14.57 1.31 -9.06
CA ASP A 130 -13.23 1.65 -8.58
C ASP A 130 -13.23 1.91 -7.08
N ASP A 131 -12.35 1.22 -6.37
CA ASP A 131 -12.07 1.41 -4.94
C ASP A 131 -10.57 1.62 -4.76
N PHE A 132 -10.17 2.73 -4.14
CA PHE A 132 -8.76 3.13 -4.11
C PHE A 132 -8.44 4.06 -2.92
N HIS A 133 -7.14 4.35 -2.72
CA HIS A 133 -6.61 5.35 -1.78
C HIS A 133 -7.05 5.09 -0.33
N ILE A 134 -6.79 3.89 0.17
CA ILE A 134 -7.07 3.53 1.57
C ILE A 134 -6.05 4.15 2.52
N ILE A 135 -6.53 4.64 3.65
CA ILE A 135 -5.72 5.11 4.78
C ILE A 135 -6.33 4.63 6.09
N PHE A 136 -5.51 4.53 7.13
CA PHE A 136 -5.95 4.15 8.48
C PHE A 136 -5.71 5.27 9.49
N GLU A 137 -6.58 5.36 10.49
CA GLU A 137 -6.32 6.20 11.66
C GLU A 137 -5.15 5.61 12.49
N LYS A 138 -4.55 6.45 13.33
CA LYS A 138 -3.35 6.08 14.10
C LYS A 138 -3.52 4.83 14.98
N GLU A 139 -4.72 4.55 15.45
CA GLU A 139 -5.03 3.38 16.30
C GLU A 139 -5.49 2.15 15.50
N ASN A 140 -5.48 2.23 14.16
CA ASN A 140 -5.70 1.13 13.21
C ASN A 140 -7.07 0.45 13.23
N GLU A 141 -8.03 0.93 14.04
CA GLU A 141 -9.37 0.34 14.10
C GLU A 141 -10.32 0.93 13.05
N LYS A 142 -10.00 2.11 12.53
CA LYS A 142 -10.81 2.84 11.58
C LYS A 142 -9.97 3.34 10.43
N GLY A 143 -10.56 3.38 9.25
CA GLY A 143 -9.92 3.91 8.07
C GLY A 143 -10.91 4.55 7.10
N TYR A 144 -10.35 5.06 6.01
CA TYR A 144 -11.07 5.71 4.94
C TYR A 144 -10.53 5.24 3.60
N PHE A 145 -11.37 5.26 2.59
CA PHE A 145 -10.98 4.99 1.21
C PHE A 145 -11.87 5.77 0.25
N SER A 146 -11.44 5.91 -0.97
CA SER A 146 -12.21 6.53 -2.05
C SER A 146 -12.87 5.47 -2.91
N SER A 147 -14.10 5.74 -3.36
CA SER A 147 -14.83 4.85 -4.25
C SER A 147 -15.82 5.62 -5.12
N ASN A 148 -16.05 5.15 -6.35
CA ASN A 148 -17.09 5.63 -7.25
C ASN A 148 -18.30 4.71 -7.32
N ARG A 149 -18.54 3.91 -6.25
CA ARG A 149 -19.68 2.97 -6.17
C ARG A 149 -21.03 3.66 -6.31
N GLU A 150 -22.02 2.90 -6.79
CA GLU A 150 -23.32 3.45 -7.24
C GLU A 150 -24.12 4.24 -6.18
N ASP A 151 -23.98 3.93 -4.89
CA ASP A 151 -24.71 4.59 -3.82
C ASP A 151 -24.07 5.92 -3.34
N GLY A 152 -23.05 6.41 -4.06
CA GLY A 152 -22.38 7.67 -3.80
C GLY A 152 -23.17 8.91 -4.22
N LYS A 153 -22.62 10.09 -3.95
CA LYS A 153 -23.21 11.38 -4.32
C LYS A 153 -22.47 12.09 -5.45
N GLY A 154 -21.19 11.73 -5.64
CA GLY A 154 -20.33 12.26 -6.70
C GLY A 154 -19.87 11.19 -7.69
N SER A 155 -18.82 11.48 -8.45
CA SER A 155 -18.09 10.47 -9.21
C SER A 155 -17.22 9.63 -8.28
N ASP A 156 -16.50 10.30 -7.36
CA ASP A 156 -15.71 9.68 -6.31
C ASP A 156 -16.15 10.25 -4.96
N ASP A 157 -16.39 9.38 -4.00
CA ASP A 157 -16.75 9.73 -2.63
C ASP A 157 -15.79 9.08 -1.64
N ILE A 158 -15.72 9.65 -0.42
CA ILE A 158 -14.93 9.11 0.69
C ILE A 158 -15.82 8.27 1.59
N TYR A 159 -15.40 7.03 1.81
CA TYR A 159 -16.06 6.08 2.71
C TYR A 159 -15.20 5.82 3.93
N SER A 160 -15.83 5.64 5.09
CA SER A 160 -15.16 5.19 6.31
C SER A 160 -15.49 3.73 6.59
N PHE A 161 -14.55 3.00 7.17
CA PHE A 161 -14.74 1.64 7.63
C PHE A 161 -14.16 1.46 9.03
N ILE A 162 -14.63 0.42 9.73
CA ILE A 162 -14.10 0.01 11.02
C ILE A 162 -13.68 -1.45 10.88
N LEU A 163 -12.43 -1.76 11.24
CA LEU A 163 -11.97 -3.13 11.36
C LEU A 163 -12.56 -3.71 12.65
N PRO A 164 -13.35 -4.80 12.58
CA PRO A 164 -13.85 -5.42 13.78
C PRO A 164 -12.68 -5.98 14.59
N ALA A 165 -12.67 -5.74 15.90
CA ALA A 165 -11.69 -6.33 16.79
C ALA A 165 -11.69 -7.86 16.65
N LEU A 166 -10.52 -8.44 16.43
CA LEU A 166 -10.36 -9.90 16.37
C LEU A 166 -10.68 -10.48 17.74
N LYS A 167 -11.78 -11.23 17.83
CA LYS A 167 -12.17 -11.95 19.05
C LYS A 167 -11.66 -13.38 18.97
N PHE A 168 -10.66 -13.70 19.77
CA PHE A 168 -10.21 -15.07 19.93
C PHE A 168 -10.95 -15.71 21.13
N THR A 169 -11.56 -16.85 20.92
CA THR A 169 -12.13 -17.66 21.99
C THR A 169 -11.30 -18.92 22.15
N LEU A 170 -10.68 -19.08 23.31
CA LEU A 170 -9.98 -20.30 23.67
C LEU A 170 -10.95 -21.19 24.51
N CYS A 171 -11.31 -22.34 23.98
CA CYS A 171 -12.09 -23.33 24.67
C CYS A 171 -11.23 -24.56 24.96
N GLY A 172 -11.29 -25.09 26.18
CA GLY A 172 -10.54 -26.26 26.55
C GLY A 172 -11.06 -26.85 27.87
N THR A 173 -10.70 -28.10 28.13
CA THR A 173 -10.98 -28.76 29.36
C THR A 173 -9.70 -28.83 30.17
N VAL A 174 -9.76 -28.39 31.43
CA VAL A 174 -8.64 -28.53 32.36
C VAL A 174 -8.86 -29.86 33.12
N SER A 175 -7.87 -30.74 33.05
CA SER A 175 -7.89 -31.99 33.78
C SER A 175 -6.58 -32.17 34.55
N ASP A 176 -6.67 -32.89 35.67
CA ASP A 176 -5.48 -33.25 36.41
C ASP A 176 -4.56 -34.15 35.57
N TYR A 177 -3.28 -33.82 35.55
CA TYR A 177 -2.29 -34.51 34.68
C TYR A 177 -2.16 -35.99 35.00
N LYS A 178 -2.29 -36.39 36.30
CA LYS A 178 -2.12 -37.76 36.78
C LYS A 178 -3.41 -38.56 36.71
N THR A 179 -4.51 -37.95 37.14
CA THR A 179 -5.80 -38.67 37.27
C THR A 179 -6.66 -38.58 36.03
N LYS A 180 -6.38 -37.62 35.14
CA LYS A 180 -7.22 -37.31 33.95
C LYS A 180 -8.67 -36.91 34.29
N GLN A 181 -8.94 -36.57 35.56
CA GLN A 181 -10.23 -36.05 35.97
C GLN A 181 -10.34 -34.56 35.65
N VAL A 182 -11.56 -34.15 35.26
CA VAL A 182 -11.93 -32.74 34.95
C VAL A 182 -12.31 -32.03 36.24
#